data_a3e77116d18c00c92f9d038cd3225c93
#
_entry.id   a3e77116d18c00c92f9d038cd3225c93
#
_cell.length_a   1.000
_cell.length_b   1.000
_cell.length_c   1.000
_cell.angle_alpha   90.00
_cell.angle_beta   90.00
_cell.angle_gamma   90.00
#
_symmetry.space_group_name_H-M   'P 1'
#
loop_
_entity.id
_entity.type
_entity.pdbx_description
1 polymer ?
#
loop_
_entity_poly.entity_id
_entity_poly.type
_entity_poly.pdbx_seq_one_letter_code
_entity_poly.pdbx_strand_id
1 'polypeptide(L)'
;VNPNNNQQQSRPNNNTNYNPAPAPAPAPAPTPNNNNSGGAGGMNYAVPGNCPAGSGYCYGHNTGNTVGGAAYPSRQCTLWAYLRRSQLSLPVGSYMGNGADWANTARGLGYLVNNTPHVGAAMVFARGQSVGGHWTADWQYGHVAVVERVNADGSVLISEGGTGFATFPAWETISNAGAYQYVHY
;
A
#
# COMPACT_ATOMS: atom_id res chain seq x y z
N VAL A 1 14.42 17.94 -11.92
CA VAL A 1 13.85 17.89 -10.58
C VAL A 1 13.28 16.51 -10.38
N ASN A 2 13.77 15.79 -9.44
CA ASN A 2 13.19 14.53 -9.11
C ASN A 2 12.01 14.78 -8.19
N PRO A 3 10.83 14.69 -8.68
CA PRO A 3 9.66 15.05 -7.92
C PRO A 3 9.38 14.11 -6.79
N ASN A 4 10.09 13.00 -6.82
CA ASN A 4 9.61 12.08 -5.96
C ASN A 4 10.40 11.75 -4.88
N ASN A 5 11.37 12.36 -4.76
CA ASN A 5 12.19 12.15 -3.77
C ASN A 5 11.81 11.28 -2.72
N ASN A 6 10.81 10.70 -2.93
CA ASN A 6 10.54 9.51 -2.45
C ASN A 6 10.92 9.27 -1.13
N GLN A 7 10.55 10.01 -0.48
CA GLN A 7 10.89 10.16 0.66
C GLN A 7 10.70 9.33 1.63
N GLN A 8 11.29 9.53 2.34
CA GLN A 8 11.54 9.08 3.53
C GLN A 8 10.35 8.97 4.35
N GLN A 9 10.00 7.78 4.66
CA GLN A 9 9.07 7.52 5.66
C GLN A 9 9.77 6.84 6.78
N SER A 10 9.83 7.43 7.87
CA SER A 10 10.33 6.82 9.08
C SER A 10 9.25 6.78 10.12
N ARG A 11 9.29 5.78 10.91
CA ARG A 11 8.48 5.70 12.10
C ARG A 11 8.90 6.82 13.04
N PRO A 12 7.98 7.60 13.60
CA PRO A 12 8.30 8.62 14.58
C PRO A 12 8.97 8.00 15.79
N ASN A 13 9.93 8.71 16.30
CA ASN A 13 10.70 8.32 17.48
C ASN A 13 9.89 8.38 18.77
N ASN A 14 8.62 8.43 18.68
CA ASN A 14 7.79 8.45 19.84
C ASN A 14 7.59 7.06 20.32
N ASN A 15 8.23 6.83 21.29
CA ASN A 15 8.16 5.85 22.30
C ASN A 15 6.81 5.34 22.71
N THR A 16 6.06 4.92 21.81
CA THR A 16 5.00 4.02 22.13
C THR A 16 5.63 2.64 22.09
N ASN A 17 5.48 1.89 23.15
CA ASN A 17 5.90 0.50 23.23
C ASN A 17 5.14 -0.37 22.23
N TYR A 18 4.98 0.13 21.02
CA TYR A 18 4.37 -0.65 19.98
C TYR A 18 5.41 -1.68 19.52
N ASN A 19 5.16 -2.87 19.91
CA ASN A 19 5.90 -4.02 19.43
C ASN A 19 5.07 -4.61 18.30
N PRO A 20 5.47 -4.42 17.03
CA PRO A 20 4.73 -5.05 15.96
C PRO A 20 4.67 -6.54 16.20
N ALA A 21 3.51 -7.11 15.98
CA ALA A 21 3.35 -8.55 16.07
C ALA A 21 4.42 -9.24 15.22
N PRO A 22 4.95 -10.38 15.66
CA PRO A 22 5.93 -11.11 14.87
C PRO A 22 5.38 -11.32 13.47
N ALA A 23 6.22 -11.04 12.49
CA ALA A 23 5.85 -11.17 11.11
C ALA A 23 5.31 -12.57 10.85
N PRO A 24 4.07 -12.72 10.41
CA PRO A 24 3.64 -13.99 9.86
C PRO A 24 4.53 -14.27 8.65
N ALA A 25 4.73 -15.51 8.35
CA ALA A 25 5.42 -15.90 7.13
C ALA A 25 4.81 -15.13 5.95
N PRO A 26 5.62 -14.68 4.98
CA PRO A 26 5.09 -13.96 3.84
C PRO A 26 3.89 -14.72 3.30
N ALA A 27 2.76 -14.03 3.25
CA ALA A 27 1.59 -14.64 2.64
C ALA A 27 1.99 -15.07 1.23
N PRO A 28 1.68 -16.28 0.82
CA PRO A 28 1.89 -16.66 -0.57
C PRO A 28 1.20 -15.62 -1.44
N ALA A 29 1.83 -15.28 -2.54
CA ALA A 29 1.22 -14.43 -3.53
C ALA A 29 -0.21 -14.94 -3.77
N PRO A 30 -1.21 -14.07 -3.75
CA PRO A 30 -2.57 -14.52 -3.95
C PRO A 30 -2.62 -15.30 -5.26
N THR A 31 -2.99 -16.55 -5.13
CA THR A 31 -3.25 -17.34 -6.32
C THR A 31 -4.43 -16.70 -7.04
N PRO A 32 -4.40 -16.64 -8.35
CA PRO A 32 -5.52 -16.13 -9.10
C PRO A 32 -6.78 -16.88 -8.69
N ASN A 33 -7.64 -16.22 -7.99
CA ASN A 33 -8.90 -16.80 -7.59
C ASN A 33 -10.01 -16.01 -8.25
N ASN A 34 -10.51 -16.55 -9.31
CA ASN A 34 -11.60 -15.95 -10.06
C ASN A 34 -12.89 -15.82 -9.25
N ASN A 35 -12.92 -16.41 -8.07
CA ASN A 35 -14.09 -16.36 -7.19
C ASN A 35 -13.92 -15.39 -6.03
N ASN A 36 -12.86 -14.63 -6.02
CA ASN A 36 -12.64 -13.68 -4.95
C ASN A 36 -13.50 -12.44 -5.17
N SER A 37 -14.76 -12.59 -4.92
CA SER A 37 -15.69 -11.47 -4.86
C SER A 37 -15.63 -10.73 -3.53
N GLY A 38 -14.65 -11.04 -2.74
CA GLY A 38 -14.50 -10.50 -1.41
C GLY A 38 -13.92 -9.11 -1.44
N GLY A 39 -14.41 -8.27 -2.06
CA GLY A 39 -13.99 -6.92 -1.97
C GLY A 39 -15.16 -6.04 -1.72
N ALA A 40 -14.89 -4.94 -1.28
CA ALA A 40 -15.78 -3.89 -1.24
C ALA A 40 -16.32 -3.58 -2.60
N GLY A 41 -17.58 -3.47 -2.66
CA GLY A 41 -18.28 -3.19 -3.90
C GLY A 41 -18.27 -4.35 -4.90
N GLY A 42 -17.89 -5.54 -4.49
CA GLY A 42 -17.93 -6.71 -5.37
C GLY A 42 -16.88 -6.75 -6.46
N MET A 43 -15.89 -5.88 -6.41
CA MET A 43 -14.77 -5.91 -7.36
C MET A 43 -13.71 -6.90 -6.93
N ASN A 44 -13.16 -7.61 -7.88
CA ASN A 44 -12.05 -8.50 -7.66
C ASN A 44 -10.76 -7.78 -8.05
N TYR A 45 -10.00 -7.34 -7.07
CA TYR A 45 -8.76 -6.62 -7.29
C TYR A 45 -7.53 -7.52 -7.32
N ALA A 46 -7.69 -8.77 -6.93
CA ALA A 46 -6.55 -9.65 -6.73
C ALA A 46 -5.90 -10.08 -8.04
N VAL A 47 -6.65 -10.05 -9.12
CA VAL A 47 -6.20 -10.55 -10.43
C VAL A 47 -6.39 -9.49 -11.48
N PRO A 48 -5.30 -8.99 -12.08
CA PRO A 48 -5.42 -7.98 -13.12
C PRO A 48 -6.36 -8.37 -14.28
N GLY A 49 -6.36 -9.63 -14.67
CA GLY A 49 -7.23 -10.13 -15.73
C GLY A 49 -8.72 -10.14 -15.41
N ASN A 50 -9.07 -9.94 -14.14
CA ASN A 50 -10.47 -9.90 -13.71
C ASN A 50 -11.06 -8.50 -13.67
N CYS A 51 -10.39 -7.59 -14.26
CA CYS A 51 -10.84 -6.23 -14.35
C CYS A 51 -12.15 -6.15 -15.15
N PRO A 52 -13.11 -5.34 -14.72
CA PRO A 52 -14.33 -5.16 -15.49
C PRO A 52 -14.04 -4.61 -16.88
N ALA A 53 -14.71 -5.13 -17.89
CA ALA A 53 -14.54 -4.67 -19.25
C ALA A 53 -14.80 -3.16 -19.35
N GLY A 54 -13.90 -2.46 -20.01
CA GLY A 54 -14.00 -1.01 -20.18
C GLY A 54 -13.61 -0.19 -18.96
N SER A 55 -13.14 -0.82 -17.89
CA SER A 55 -12.64 -0.09 -16.74
C SER A 55 -11.31 0.60 -17.05
N GLY A 56 -11.21 1.88 -16.73
CA GLY A 56 -9.95 2.63 -16.81
C GLY A 56 -9.01 2.37 -15.65
N TYR A 57 -9.42 1.56 -14.70
CA TYR A 57 -8.63 1.31 -13.48
C TYR A 57 -7.76 0.07 -13.57
N CYS A 58 -7.87 -0.65 -14.65
CA CYS A 58 -7.32 -1.97 -14.74
C CYS A 58 -5.93 -2.04 -15.29
N TYR A 59 -5.43 -3.24 -15.16
CA TYR A 59 -4.16 -3.64 -15.71
C TYR A 59 -4.00 -3.18 -17.15
N GLY A 60 -2.91 -2.51 -17.44
CA GLY A 60 -2.67 -1.92 -18.75
C GLY A 60 -2.88 -0.42 -18.82
N HIS A 61 -3.41 0.21 -17.77
CA HIS A 61 -3.39 1.67 -17.70
C HIS A 61 -1.95 2.16 -17.52
N ASN A 62 -1.76 3.46 -17.58
CA ASN A 62 -0.45 4.07 -17.41
C ASN A 62 0.03 3.92 -15.95
N THR A 63 1.10 3.18 -15.73
CA THR A 63 1.71 3.04 -14.42
C THR A 63 2.65 4.18 -14.07
N GLY A 64 2.84 5.11 -14.97
CA GLY A 64 3.81 6.18 -14.82
C GLY A 64 5.22 5.77 -15.24
N ASN A 65 6.16 6.65 -14.96
CA ASN A 65 7.55 6.44 -15.35
C ASN A 65 8.22 5.42 -14.41
N THR A 66 8.85 4.41 -14.98
CA THR A 66 9.45 3.33 -14.20
C THR A 66 10.95 3.26 -14.42
N VAL A 67 11.70 3.30 -13.33
CA VAL A 67 13.15 3.10 -13.31
C VAL A 67 13.54 1.99 -12.33
N GLY A 68 12.61 1.13 -11.98
CA GLY A 68 12.80 0.14 -10.92
C GLY A 68 12.77 0.78 -9.53
N GLY A 69 13.00 0.00 -8.52
CA GLY A 69 12.94 0.46 -7.14
C GLY A 69 14.00 1.49 -6.75
N ALA A 70 14.95 1.77 -7.63
CA ALA A 70 16.02 2.72 -7.35
C ALA A 70 15.55 4.17 -7.14
N ALA A 71 14.36 4.51 -7.59
CA ALA A 71 13.78 5.82 -7.34
C ALA A 71 13.28 6.01 -5.91
N TYR A 72 13.14 4.94 -5.15
CA TYR A 72 12.69 4.97 -3.77
C TYR A 72 13.83 4.68 -2.81
N PRO A 73 13.97 5.48 -1.74
CA PRO A 73 15.05 5.28 -0.79
C PRO A 73 15.02 3.91 -0.11
N SER A 74 16.20 3.41 0.22
CA SER A 74 16.36 2.11 0.88
C SER A 74 15.54 2.02 2.16
N ARG A 75 14.89 0.88 2.34
CA ARG A 75 14.08 0.53 3.53
C ARG A 75 12.88 1.43 3.79
N GLN A 76 12.52 2.31 2.90
CA GLN A 76 11.37 3.18 3.07
C GLN A 76 10.05 2.50 2.72
N CYS A 77 8.94 3.08 3.19
CA CYS A 77 7.60 2.58 2.93
C CYS A 77 7.29 2.52 1.43
N THR A 78 7.73 3.53 0.70
CA THR A 78 7.53 3.62 -0.73
C THR A 78 8.28 2.54 -1.49
N LEU A 79 9.51 2.24 -1.10
CA LEU A 79 10.26 1.14 -1.71
C LEU A 79 9.58 -0.20 -1.46
N TRP A 80 9.15 -0.47 -0.23
CA TRP A 80 8.47 -1.72 0.06
C TRP A 80 7.18 -1.86 -0.74
N ALA A 81 6.33 -0.84 -0.75
CA ALA A 81 5.08 -0.88 -1.48
C ALA A 81 5.31 -1.10 -2.98
N TYR A 82 6.32 -0.44 -3.57
CA TYR A 82 6.72 -0.67 -4.96
C TYR A 82 7.12 -2.13 -5.20
N LEU A 83 8.00 -2.68 -4.38
CA LEU A 83 8.48 -4.05 -4.52
C LEU A 83 7.35 -5.06 -4.32
N ARG A 84 6.55 -4.88 -3.28
CA ARG A 84 5.47 -5.81 -2.96
C ARG A 84 4.38 -5.81 -4.03
N ARG A 85 3.99 -4.65 -4.51
CA ARG A 85 3.02 -4.52 -5.60
C ARG A 85 3.54 -5.22 -6.87
N SER A 86 4.81 -5.09 -7.16
CA SER A 86 5.44 -5.81 -8.28
C SER A 86 5.35 -7.32 -8.10
N GLN A 87 5.64 -7.83 -6.89
CA GLN A 87 5.53 -9.25 -6.57
C GLN A 87 4.10 -9.78 -6.74
N LEU A 88 3.11 -8.94 -6.49
CA LEU A 88 1.71 -9.29 -6.59
C LEU A 88 1.13 -9.13 -8.00
N SER A 89 1.95 -8.78 -8.97
CA SER A 89 1.51 -8.46 -10.34
C SER A 89 0.52 -7.28 -10.41
N LEU A 90 0.65 -6.36 -9.48
CA LEU A 90 -0.12 -5.12 -9.40
C LEU A 90 0.83 -3.91 -9.43
N PRO A 91 1.65 -3.77 -10.46
CA PRO A 91 2.75 -2.82 -10.44
C PRO A 91 2.28 -1.37 -10.30
N VAL A 92 3.14 -0.60 -9.69
CA VAL A 92 3.07 0.86 -9.68
C VAL A 92 4.35 1.42 -10.27
N GLY A 93 4.33 2.68 -10.70
CA GLY A 93 5.53 3.34 -11.21
C GLY A 93 6.52 3.68 -10.10
N SER A 94 7.71 4.08 -10.50
CA SER A 94 8.78 4.47 -9.59
C SER A 94 8.65 5.90 -9.07
N TYR A 95 7.66 6.63 -9.52
CA TYR A 95 7.47 8.05 -9.21
C TYR A 95 6.06 8.33 -8.67
N MET A 96 5.61 7.52 -7.74
CA MET A 96 4.31 7.72 -7.08
C MET A 96 4.33 8.87 -6.06
N GLY A 97 5.50 9.35 -5.71
CA GLY A 97 5.69 10.40 -4.73
C GLY A 97 5.91 9.90 -3.32
N ASN A 98 5.70 10.76 -2.35
CA ASN A 98 5.73 10.41 -0.94
C ASN A 98 4.58 9.47 -0.59
N GLY A 99 4.67 8.78 0.51
CA GLY A 99 3.62 7.85 0.92
C GLY A 99 2.22 8.46 0.87
N ALA A 100 2.07 9.66 1.43
CA ALA A 100 0.79 10.37 1.43
C ALA A 100 0.28 10.75 0.04
N ASP A 101 1.15 10.86 -0.94
CA ASP A 101 0.80 11.33 -2.28
C ASP A 101 0.33 10.22 -3.21
N TRP A 102 0.51 8.98 -2.83
CA TRP A 102 0.23 7.83 -3.69
C TRP A 102 -1.21 7.78 -4.20
N ALA A 103 -2.17 8.13 -3.35
CA ALA A 103 -3.58 8.12 -3.74
C ALA A 103 -3.87 9.11 -4.86
N ASN A 104 -3.37 10.34 -4.74
CA ASN A 104 -3.58 11.37 -5.75
C ASN A 104 -2.83 11.07 -7.05
N THR A 105 -1.59 10.61 -6.94
CA THR A 105 -0.81 10.18 -8.11
C THR A 105 -1.51 9.04 -8.83
N ALA A 106 -1.99 8.06 -8.09
CA ALA A 106 -2.71 6.93 -8.65
C ALA A 106 -3.98 7.34 -9.39
N ARG A 107 -4.76 8.26 -8.84
CA ARG A 107 -5.94 8.79 -9.55
C ARG A 107 -5.56 9.42 -10.87
N GLY A 108 -4.51 10.22 -10.88
CA GLY A 108 -4.01 10.85 -12.11
C GLY A 108 -3.53 9.85 -13.16
N LEU A 109 -3.11 8.67 -12.74
CA LEU A 109 -2.65 7.59 -13.62
C LEU A 109 -3.77 6.62 -14.03
N GLY A 110 -4.95 6.75 -13.46
CA GLY A 110 -6.09 5.90 -13.81
C GLY A 110 -6.32 4.71 -12.88
N TYR A 111 -5.62 4.62 -11.75
CA TYR A 111 -5.88 3.57 -10.76
C TYR A 111 -7.22 3.80 -10.07
N LEU A 112 -7.90 2.73 -9.72
CA LEU A 112 -9.03 2.81 -8.81
C LEU A 112 -8.52 3.12 -7.40
N VAL A 113 -9.02 4.18 -6.82
CA VAL A 113 -8.71 4.60 -5.44
C VAL A 113 -10.01 4.80 -4.68
N ASN A 114 -10.13 4.16 -3.53
CA ASN A 114 -11.30 4.27 -2.67
C ASN A 114 -10.92 4.03 -1.20
N ASN A 115 -11.92 3.94 -0.34
CA ASN A 115 -11.71 3.69 1.10
C ASN A 115 -11.94 2.23 1.49
N THR A 116 -11.94 1.33 0.54
CA THR A 116 -12.25 -0.05 0.82
C THR A 116 -11.02 -0.92 0.65
N PRO A 117 -10.61 -1.63 1.71
CA PRO A 117 -9.44 -2.47 1.65
C PRO A 117 -9.65 -3.70 0.78
N HIS A 118 -8.60 -4.10 0.08
CA HIS A 118 -8.53 -5.37 -0.61
C HIS A 118 -7.09 -5.86 -0.63
N VAL A 119 -6.91 -7.16 -0.62
CA VAL A 119 -5.57 -7.77 -0.68
C VAL A 119 -4.82 -7.27 -1.91
N GLY A 120 -3.61 -6.80 -1.70
CA GLY A 120 -2.76 -6.23 -2.73
C GLY A 120 -2.89 -4.72 -2.92
N ALA A 121 -3.90 -4.10 -2.34
CA ALA A 121 -4.01 -2.65 -2.41
C ALA A 121 -2.88 -1.95 -1.66
N ALA A 122 -2.45 -0.81 -2.16
CA ALA A 122 -1.58 0.07 -1.40
C ALA A 122 -2.45 0.94 -0.48
N MET A 123 -2.22 0.82 0.82
CA MET A 123 -2.93 1.57 1.84
C MET A 123 -2.18 2.86 2.11
N VAL A 124 -2.87 3.98 1.96
CA VAL A 124 -2.28 5.31 2.02
C VAL A 124 -2.68 6.03 3.29
N PHE A 125 -1.69 6.55 4.00
CA PHE A 125 -1.89 7.34 5.21
C PHE A 125 -1.48 8.78 4.93
N ALA A 126 -2.38 9.69 5.21
CA ALA A 126 -2.11 11.11 5.05
C ALA A 126 -1.02 11.58 6.04
N ARG A 127 -0.44 12.72 5.75
CA ARG A 127 0.53 13.38 6.64
C ARG A 127 -0.10 13.59 8.01
N GLY A 128 0.56 13.11 9.04
CA GLY A 128 0.07 13.21 10.42
C GLY A 128 -1.13 12.34 10.77
N GLN A 129 -1.57 11.47 9.88
CA GLN A 129 -2.68 10.58 10.16
C GLN A 129 -2.25 9.47 11.13
N SER A 130 -3.14 9.10 12.02
CA SER A 130 -2.92 7.96 12.91
C SER A 130 -2.89 6.67 12.11
N VAL A 131 -1.88 5.85 12.34
CA VAL A 131 -1.76 4.52 11.76
C VAL A 131 -2.37 3.52 12.74
N GLY A 132 -3.65 3.28 12.57
CA GLY A 132 -4.41 2.33 13.38
C GLY A 132 -4.45 2.62 14.88
N GLY A 133 -4.17 3.83 15.30
CA GLY A 133 -4.01 4.15 16.71
C GLY A 133 -2.67 3.75 17.31
N HIS A 134 -1.77 3.15 16.54
CA HIS A 134 -0.50 2.64 17.04
C HIS A 134 0.62 3.67 17.00
N TRP A 135 0.64 4.49 15.99
CA TRP A 135 1.62 5.55 15.76
C TRP A 135 1.08 6.57 14.75
N THR A 136 1.81 7.62 14.52
CA THR A 136 1.40 8.70 13.61
C THR A 136 2.27 8.69 12.36
N ALA A 137 1.65 8.74 11.21
CA ALA A 137 2.36 8.84 9.94
C ALA A 137 3.14 10.16 9.90
N ASP A 138 4.27 10.12 9.22
CA ASP A 138 5.18 11.26 9.14
C ASP A 138 4.46 12.53 8.69
N TRP A 139 4.75 13.65 9.36
CA TRP A 139 4.10 14.93 9.10
C TRP A 139 4.51 15.56 7.76
N GLN A 140 5.64 15.15 7.23
CA GLN A 140 6.15 15.66 5.96
C GLN A 140 5.81 14.74 4.80
N TYR A 141 5.84 13.43 5.02
CA TYR A 141 5.80 12.45 3.95
C TYR A 141 4.57 11.54 3.99
N GLY A 142 3.87 11.46 5.09
CA GLY A 142 2.82 10.47 5.29
C GLY A 142 3.37 9.05 5.33
N HIS A 143 2.58 8.09 4.87
CA HIS A 143 2.98 6.68 4.86
C HIS A 143 2.22 5.90 3.79
N VAL A 144 2.77 4.77 3.39
CA VAL A 144 2.11 3.80 2.51
C VAL A 144 2.49 2.38 2.92
N ALA A 145 1.53 1.49 2.88
CA ALA A 145 1.70 0.08 3.20
C ALA A 145 0.98 -0.79 2.15
N VAL A 146 1.09 -2.10 2.25
CA VAL A 146 0.38 -3.02 1.37
C VAL A 146 -0.52 -3.91 2.18
N VAL A 147 -1.76 -4.06 1.75
CA VAL A 147 -2.73 -4.95 2.39
C VAL A 147 -2.40 -6.39 2.04
N GLU A 148 -2.15 -7.19 3.07
CA GLU A 148 -1.79 -8.61 2.92
C GLU A 148 -2.98 -9.53 3.20
N ARG A 149 -3.90 -9.09 4.04
CA ARG A 149 -5.11 -9.83 4.38
C ARG A 149 -6.20 -8.89 4.87
N VAL A 150 -7.41 -9.13 4.44
CA VAL A 150 -8.62 -8.53 5.03
C VAL A 150 -9.24 -9.57 5.95
N ASN A 151 -9.33 -9.26 7.22
CA ASN A 151 -9.85 -10.17 8.22
C ASN A 151 -11.38 -10.15 8.26
N ALA A 152 -11.98 -11.20 8.83
CA ALA A 152 -13.44 -11.32 8.90
C ALA A 152 -14.10 -10.18 9.68
N ASP A 153 -13.39 -9.57 10.62
CA ASP A 153 -13.88 -8.43 11.41
C ASP A 153 -13.71 -7.08 10.70
N GLY A 154 -13.18 -7.08 9.48
CA GLY A 154 -12.93 -5.87 8.71
C GLY A 154 -11.58 -5.22 8.96
N SER A 155 -10.81 -5.69 9.91
CA SER A 155 -9.43 -5.24 10.09
C SER A 155 -8.54 -5.74 8.95
N VAL A 156 -7.39 -5.10 8.76
CA VAL A 156 -6.43 -5.48 7.73
C VAL A 156 -5.06 -5.75 8.32
N LEU A 157 -4.43 -6.82 7.85
CA LEU A 157 -3.01 -7.05 8.08
C LEU A 157 -2.26 -6.34 6.96
N ILE A 158 -1.29 -5.52 7.32
CA ILE A 158 -0.46 -4.80 6.37
C ILE A 158 1.00 -5.18 6.51
N SER A 159 1.73 -5.03 5.41
CA SER A 159 3.19 -5.04 5.38
C SER A 159 3.71 -3.66 4.99
N GLU A 160 4.80 -3.25 5.60
CA GLU A 160 5.26 -1.87 5.46
C GLU A 160 6.77 -1.75 5.64
N GLY A 161 7.36 -0.76 5.00
CA GLY A 161 8.74 -0.36 5.21
C GLY A 161 8.84 0.91 6.03
N GLY A 162 10.02 1.22 6.48
CA GLY A 162 10.32 2.45 7.22
C GLY A 162 11.56 2.29 8.08
N THR A 163 12.30 3.37 8.24
CA THR A 163 13.57 3.33 8.97
C THR A 163 13.41 3.07 10.47
N GLY A 164 12.25 3.36 11.03
CA GLY A 164 11.97 3.11 12.43
C GLY A 164 11.53 1.69 12.75
N PHE A 165 11.37 0.83 11.76
CA PHE A 165 11.00 -0.57 11.98
C PHE A 165 12.22 -1.45 12.12
N ALA A 166 12.11 -2.47 12.98
CA ALA A 166 13.20 -3.41 13.19
C ALA A 166 13.46 -4.30 11.98
N THR A 167 12.42 -4.60 11.21
CA THR A 167 12.48 -5.47 10.03
C THR A 167 11.98 -4.74 8.79
N PHE A 168 12.38 -5.25 7.63
CA PHE A 168 11.89 -4.79 6.33
C PHE A 168 11.43 -6.00 5.52
N PRO A 169 10.12 -6.19 5.36
CA PRO A 169 9.04 -5.37 5.90
C PRO A 169 8.77 -5.61 7.39
N ALA A 170 8.02 -4.70 7.97
CA ALA A 170 7.32 -4.87 9.23
C ALA A 170 5.84 -5.18 8.97
N TRP A 171 5.11 -5.58 10.00
CA TRP A 171 3.72 -6.01 9.89
C TRP A 171 2.91 -5.45 11.05
N GLU A 172 1.68 -5.07 10.78
CA GLU A 172 0.73 -4.70 11.82
C GLU A 172 -0.72 -4.89 11.35
N THR A 173 -1.66 -4.91 12.29
CA THR A 173 -3.08 -5.01 12.00
C THR A 173 -3.76 -3.69 12.30
N ILE A 174 -4.54 -3.21 11.35
CA ILE A 174 -5.26 -1.94 11.44
C ILE A 174 -6.75 -2.23 11.56
N SER A 175 -7.37 -1.80 12.67
CA SER A 175 -8.78 -2.10 12.95
C SER A 175 -9.75 -1.18 12.22
N ASN A 176 -9.41 0.10 12.06
CA ASN A 176 -10.26 1.11 11.46
C ASN A 176 -10.00 1.28 9.96
N ALA A 177 -9.98 0.18 9.24
CA ALA A 177 -9.53 0.12 7.85
C ALA A 177 -10.28 1.07 6.90
N GLY A 178 -11.53 1.36 7.16
CA GLY A 178 -12.32 2.28 6.34
C GLY A 178 -11.94 3.75 6.43
N ALA A 179 -11.04 4.11 7.34
CA ALA A 179 -10.59 5.50 7.51
C ALA A 179 -9.51 5.91 6.50
N TYR A 180 -9.00 4.98 5.72
CA TYR A 180 -7.83 5.19 4.87
C TYR A 180 -8.17 5.05 3.39
N GLN A 181 -7.27 5.49 2.53
CA GLN A 181 -7.40 5.33 1.09
C GLN A 181 -6.59 4.13 0.60
N TYR A 182 -7.10 3.48 -0.43
CA TYR A 182 -6.48 2.30 -1.01
C TYR A 182 -6.33 2.48 -2.52
N VAL A 183 -5.12 2.23 -3.01
CA VAL A 183 -4.79 2.20 -4.43
C VAL A 183 -4.91 0.75 -4.90
N HIS A 184 -5.80 0.49 -5.82
CA HIS A 184 -6.05 -0.86 -6.32
C HIS A 184 -5.28 -1.13 -7.61
N TYR A 185 -5.92 -1.08 -8.75
CA TYR A 185 -5.25 -1.23 -10.05
C TYR A 185 -5.87 -0.35 -11.13
#